data_669b694fabe078498485ab6930a07c92
#
_entry.id   669b694fabe078498485ab6930a07c92
#
_cell.length_a   1.000
_cell.length_b   1.000
_cell.length_c   1.000
_cell.angle_alpha   90.00
_cell.angle_beta   90.00
_cell.angle_gamma   90.00
#
_symmetry.space_group_name_H-M   'P 1'
#
loop_
_entity.id
_entity.type
_entity.pdbx_description
1 polymer ?
#
loop_
_entity_poly.entity_id
_entity_poly.type
_entity_poly.pdbx_seq_one_letter_code
_entity_poly.pdbx_strand_id
1 'polypeptide(L)'
;MVSILMMSLGTPMLAQGQDFLRSKWGVKNTYQRGDINALDYQRLVDYSGTHSYFRNWIEFRKSELSTCLRLDSFPDSDFFEFFPAKSGGGLGVLYNATGTAGFWQLFFVINPVSHACSIDVQGLDLEREWIQVADSERFDAKGLSSALTSLELKLKMPSVSCALWIS
;
A
#
# COMPACT_ATOMS: atom_id res chain seq x y z
N MET A 1 -7.53 -0.76 1.23
CA MET A 1 -7.53 0.47 2.06
C MET A 1 -6.31 0.61 2.97
N VAL A 2 -5.88 -0.40 3.73
CA VAL A 2 -4.69 -0.29 4.59
C VAL A 2 -3.42 0.09 3.81
N SER A 3 -3.22 -0.48 2.62
CA SER A 3 -2.09 -0.18 1.74
C SER A 3 -1.94 1.32 1.45
N ILE A 4 -3.03 2.00 1.07
CA ILE A 4 -3.02 3.44 0.79
C ILE A 4 -2.63 4.24 2.06
N LEU A 5 -3.20 3.85 3.20
CA LEU A 5 -2.90 4.50 4.47
C LEU A 5 -1.41 4.31 4.85
N MET A 6 -0.88 3.11 4.68
CA MET A 6 0.52 2.81 5.00
C MET A 6 1.51 3.43 4.00
N MET A 7 1.07 3.74 2.79
CA MET A 7 1.88 4.47 1.79
C MET A 7 1.77 5.99 1.91
N SER A 8 0.91 6.53 2.77
CA SER A 8 0.84 7.97 3.02
C SER A 8 2.07 8.47 3.77
N LEU A 9 2.54 9.67 3.44
CA LEU A 9 3.58 10.33 4.24
C LEU A 9 3.06 10.72 5.64
N GLY A 10 3.95 10.80 6.60
CA GLY A 10 3.61 11.16 7.98
C GLY A 10 3.13 9.95 8.80
N THR A 11 2.34 10.19 9.84
CA THR A 11 1.92 9.18 10.80
C THR A 11 0.58 8.55 10.41
N PRO A 12 0.53 7.27 10.00
CA PRO A 12 -0.74 6.62 9.71
C PRO A 12 -1.53 6.37 11.00
N MET A 13 -2.84 6.59 10.95
CA MET A 13 -3.76 6.38 12.07
C MET A 13 -4.71 5.23 11.75
N LEU A 14 -4.73 4.20 12.59
CA LEU A 14 -5.63 3.06 12.49
C LEU A 14 -6.68 3.12 13.58
N ALA A 15 -7.94 2.90 13.24
CA ALA A 15 -8.99 2.73 14.23
C ALA A 15 -8.83 1.37 14.92
N GLN A 16 -9.05 1.34 16.24
CA GLN A 16 -8.97 0.13 17.04
C GLN A 16 -9.91 -0.96 16.48
N GLY A 17 -9.36 -2.15 16.21
CA GLY A 17 -10.09 -3.28 15.65
C GLY A 17 -10.29 -3.25 14.13
N GLN A 18 -9.74 -2.27 13.42
CA GLN A 18 -9.82 -2.19 11.97
C GLN A 18 -9.10 -3.37 11.31
N ASP A 19 -8.04 -3.86 11.91
CA ASP A 19 -7.21 -4.98 11.48
C ASP A 19 -7.90 -6.35 11.55
N PHE A 20 -8.97 -6.47 12.35
CA PHE A 20 -9.83 -7.64 12.41
C PHE A 20 -11.30 -7.32 12.05
N LEU A 21 -11.48 -6.31 11.19
CA LEU A 21 -12.76 -5.95 10.59
C LEU A 21 -13.86 -5.65 11.62
N ARG A 22 -13.52 -4.95 12.71
CA ARG A 22 -14.53 -4.46 13.67
C ARG A 22 -15.71 -3.84 12.95
N SER A 23 -16.92 -4.23 13.35
CA SER A 23 -18.15 -3.67 12.82
C SER A 23 -18.98 -3.05 13.94
N LYS A 24 -19.67 -1.97 13.62
CA LYS A 24 -20.71 -1.37 14.44
C LYS A 24 -22.10 -1.60 13.86
N TRP A 25 -22.21 -2.58 12.97
CA TRP A 25 -23.47 -2.99 12.32
C TRP A 25 -24.21 -1.82 11.65
N GLY A 26 -23.47 -0.86 11.11
CA GLY A 26 -24.01 0.34 10.47
C GLY A 26 -24.51 1.43 11.41
N VAL A 27 -24.45 1.24 12.73
CA VAL A 27 -24.87 2.26 13.69
C VAL A 27 -23.87 3.40 13.73
N LYS A 28 -24.37 4.61 13.50
CA LYS A 28 -23.60 5.86 13.58
C LYS A 28 -23.64 6.42 15.00
N ASN A 29 -22.63 7.20 15.33
CA ASN A 29 -22.60 8.00 16.56
C ASN A 29 -22.79 7.19 17.85
N THR A 30 -21.88 6.24 18.08
CA THR A 30 -21.98 5.24 19.16
C THR A 30 -21.25 5.64 20.44
N TYR A 31 -20.90 6.90 20.66
CA TYR A 31 -20.03 7.33 21.77
C TYR A 31 -20.60 6.98 23.17
N GLN A 32 -21.91 6.84 23.32
CA GLN A 32 -22.57 6.42 24.58
C GLN A 32 -23.02 4.95 24.58
N ARG A 33 -22.63 4.17 23.57
CA ARG A 33 -23.10 2.80 23.37
C ARG A 33 -21.96 1.80 23.63
N GLY A 34 -21.70 1.52 24.91
CA GLY A 34 -20.68 0.54 25.30
C GLY A 34 -20.92 -0.86 24.76
N ASP A 35 -22.18 -1.24 24.61
CA ASP A 35 -22.62 -2.51 24.02
C ASP A 35 -22.17 -2.68 22.55
N ILE A 36 -22.23 -1.60 21.76
CA ILE A 36 -21.80 -1.61 20.34
C ILE A 36 -20.31 -1.35 20.20
N ASN A 37 -19.72 -0.61 21.14
CA ASN A 37 -18.30 -0.23 21.08
C ASN A 37 -17.36 -1.32 21.62
N ALA A 38 -17.87 -2.36 22.26
CA ALA A 38 -17.06 -3.50 22.68
C ALA A 38 -16.32 -4.13 21.48
N LEU A 39 -15.11 -4.62 21.74
CA LEU A 39 -14.33 -5.33 20.75
C LEU A 39 -14.64 -6.82 20.84
N ASP A 40 -15.05 -7.38 19.73
CA ASP A 40 -15.21 -8.82 19.58
C ASP A 40 -13.87 -9.43 19.11
N TYR A 41 -13.09 -9.95 20.04
CA TYR A 41 -11.79 -10.55 19.77
C TYR A 41 -11.87 -11.93 19.07
N GLN A 42 -13.06 -12.56 19.01
CA GLN A 42 -13.23 -13.76 18.20
C GLN A 42 -12.93 -13.48 16.72
N ARG A 43 -13.18 -12.26 16.27
CA ARG A 43 -12.87 -11.79 14.92
C ARG A 43 -11.39 -11.85 14.56
N LEU A 44 -10.48 -11.84 15.52
CA LEU A 44 -9.04 -12.08 15.25
C LEU A 44 -8.79 -13.49 14.71
N VAL A 45 -9.57 -14.46 15.18
CA VAL A 45 -9.49 -15.84 14.68
C VAL A 45 -10.17 -15.94 13.31
N ASP A 46 -11.37 -15.38 13.21
CA ASP A 46 -12.21 -15.45 12.00
C ASP A 46 -11.57 -14.71 10.81
N TYR A 47 -10.86 -13.61 11.08
CA TYR A 47 -10.20 -12.76 10.08
C TYR A 47 -8.69 -12.70 10.26
N SER A 48 -8.08 -13.80 10.66
CA SER A 48 -6.64 -13.88 10.94
C SER A 48 -5.76 -13.49 9.74
N GLY A 49 -6.22 -13.78 8.51
CA GLY A 49 -5.55 -13.35 7.28
C GLY A 49 -5.50 -11.83 7.14
N THR A 50 -6.63 -11.15 7.40
CA THR A 50 -6.69 -9.68 7.37
C THR A 50 -5.81 -9.08 8.44
N HIS A 51 -5.86 -9.60 9.67
CA HIS A 51 -4.99 -9.16 10.76
C HIS A 51 -3.51 -9.32 10.39
N SER A 52 -3.11 -10.46 9.82
CA SER A 52 -1.74 -10.70 9.37
C SER A 52 -1.31 -9.74 8.28
N TYR A 53 -2.19 -9.43 7.34
CA TYR A 53 -1.93 -8.46 6.27
C TYR A 53 -1.68 -7.05 6.84
N PHE A 54 -2.52 -6.59 7.80
CA PHE A 54 -2.31 -5.31 8.49
C PHE A 54 -0.99 -5.29 9.26
N ARG A 55 -0.69 -6.37 10.00
CA ARG A 55 0.56 -6.50 10.76
C ARG A 55 1.78 -6.36 9.84
N ASN A 56 1.79 -7.04 8.69
CA ASN A 56 2.91 -7.00 7.76
C ASN A 56 3.11 -5.59 7.18
N TRP A 57 2.03 -4.86 6.88
CA TRP A 57 2.11 -3.45 6.48
C TRP A 57 2.66 -2.54 7.58
N ILE A 58 2.29 -2.78 8.84
CA ILE A 58 2.82 -2.04 10.00
C ILE A 58 4.31 -2.33 10.19
N GLU A 59 4.72 -3.60 10.08
CA GLU A 59 6.13 -3.98 10.17
C GLU A 59 6.96 -3.36 9.03
N PHE A 60 6.45 -3.38 7.81
CA PHE A 60 7.06 -2.67 6.68
C PHE A 60 7.22 -1.19 7.00
N ARG A 61 6.16 -0.52 7.49
CA ARG A 61 6.19 0.91 7.79
C ARG A 61 7.22 1.28 8.87
N LYS A 62 7.59 0.34 9.73
CA LYS A 62 8.61 0.51 10.77
C LYS A 62 10.02 0.13 10.30
N SER A 63 10.14 -0.59 9.20
CA SER A 63 11.41 -1.11 8.70
C SER A 63 12.22 -0.04 7.94
N GLU A 64 13.47 -0.36 7.65
CA GLU A 64 14.37 0.46 6.82
C GLU A 64 13.85 0.59 5.37
N LEU A 65 13.09 -0.39 4.88
CA LEU A 65 12.54 -0.38 3.52
C LEU A 65 11.63 0.81 3.24
N SER A 66 11.00 1.37 4.26
CA SER A 66 10.04 2.48 4.14
C SER A 66 10.54 3.78 4.78
N THR A 67 11.83 3.96 4.95
CA THR A 67 12.43 5.16 5.55
C THR A 67 11.96 6.43 4.83
N CYS A 68 11.88 6.40 3.51
CA CYS A 68 11.41 7.51 2.70
C CYS A 68 9.95 7.95 2.95
N LEU A 69 9.16 7.16 3.69
CA LEU A 69 7.81 7.55 4.09
C LEU A 69 7.75 8.24 5.46
N ARG A 70 8.86 8.27 6.21
CA ARG A 70 8.97 8.83 7.58
C ARG A 70 9.88 10.05 7.59
N LEU A 71 9.52 11.06 6.82
CA LEU A 71 10.29 12.28 6.67
C LEU A 71 10.00 13.26 7.81
N ASP A 72 11.01 14.01 8.24
CA ASP A 72 10.89 15.05 9.26
C ASP A 72 10.29 16.36 8.71
N SER A 73 10.28 16.51 7.37
CA SER A 73 9.70 17.65 6.68
C SER A 73 9.00 17.22 5.39
N PHE A 74 8.20 18.10 4.81
CA PHE A 74 7.61 17.87 3.49
C PHE A 74 8.72 17.74 2.44
N PRO A 75 8.69 16.71 1.60
CA PRO A 75 9.64 16.55 0.53
C PRO A 75 9.39 17.56 -0.59
N ASP A 76 10.41 17.79 -1.41
CA ASP A 76 10.29 18.57 -2.64
C ASP A 76 9.39 17.88 -3.66
N SER A 77 8.92 18.62 -4.66
CA SER A 77 7.94 18.13 -5.64
C SER A 77 8.45 16.96 -6.49
N ASP A 78 9.76 16.86 -6.68
CA ASP A 78 10.45 15.81 -7.43
C ASP A 78 10.69 14.52 -6.65
N PHE A 79 10.29 14.49 -5.37
CA PHE A 79 10.26 13.28 -4.56
C PHE A 79 9.31 12.20 -5.12
N PHE A 80 8.26 12.64 -5.81
CA PHE A 80 7.28 11.76 -6.42
C PHE A 80 7.37 11.77 -7.94
N GLU A 81 7.20 10.60 -8.54
CA GLU A 81 6.88 10.49 -9.96
C GLU A 81 5.55 9.72 -10.12
N PHE A 82 4.69 10.23 -11.00
CA PHE A 82 3.33 9.71 -11.16
C PHE A 82 3.14 9.04 -12.52
N PHE A 83 2.57 7.86 -12.51
CA PHE A 83 2.29 7.02 -13.68
C PHE A 83 0.78 6.78 -13.79
N PRO A 84 0.02 7.72 -14.38
CA PRO A 84 -1.42 7.55 -14.53
C PRO A 84 -1.75 6.49 -15.58
N ALA A 85 -2.80 5.72 -15.35
CA ALA A 85 -3.33 4.83 -16.37
C ALA A 85 -3.91 5.65 -17.54
N LYS A 86 -3.69 5.19 -18.77
CA LYS A 86 -4.25 5.85 -19.97
C LYS A 86 -5.78 5.81 -20.01
N SER A 87 -6.38 4.85 -19.33
CA SER A 87 -7.82 4.71 -19.16
C SER A 87 -8.10 4.05 -17.82
N GLY A 88 -9.22 4.38 -17.17
CA GLY A 88 -9.75 3.62 -16.05
C GLY A 88 -9.32 4.06 -14.65
N GLY A 89 -8.60 5.14 -14.45
CA GLY A 89 -8.38 5.71 -13.10
C GLY A 89 -7.34 5.01 -12.23
N GLY A 90 -6.55 4.08 -12.77
CA GLY A 90 -5.39 3.52 -12.06
C GLY A 90 -4.24 4.53 -11.97
N LEU A 91 -3.41 4.38 -10.94
CA LEU A 91 -2.28 5.27 -10.67
C LEU A 91 -1.10 4.47 -10.11
N GLY A 92 0.07 4.66 -10.70
CA GLY A 92 1.36 4.32 -10.11
C GLY A 92 2.00 5.56 -9.49
N VAL A 93 2.67 5.39 -8.37
CA VAL A 93 3.42 6.44 -7.68
C VAL A 93 4.78 5.88 -7.29
N LEU A 94 5.83 6.49 -7.80
CA LEU A 94 7.19 6.26 -7.36
C LEU A 94 7.50 7.24 -6.23
N TYR A 95 7.87 6.73 -5.08
CA TYR A 95 8.34 7.48 -3.93
C TYR A 95 9.86 7.50 -3.92
N ASN A 96 10.44 8.58 -3.43
CA ASN A 96 11.89 8.80 -3.41
C ASN A 96 12.50 8.72 -4.82
N ALA A 97 11.83 9.32 -5.81
CA ALA A 97 12.25 9.30 -7.21
C ALA A 97 13.67 9.85 -7.41
N THR A 98 14.05 10.86 -6.61
CA THR A 98 15.40 11.46 -6.60
C THR A 98 16.47 10.64 -5.85
N GLY A 99 16.06 9.64 -5.05
CA GLY A 99 16.95 8.85 -4.22
C GLY A 99 17.56 9.60 -3.02
N THR A 100 17.03 10.79 -2.68
CA THR A 100 17.60 11.66 -1.62
C THR A 100 17.09 11.31 -0.22
N ALA A 101 16.00 10.56 -0.10
CA ALA A 101 15.34 10.21 1.16
C ALA A 101 15.61 8.75 1.58
N GLY A 102 16.87 8.34 1.54
CA GLY A 102 17.30 6.98 1.89
C GLY A 102 17.59 6.12 0.66
N PHE A 103 17.96 4.86 0.92
CA PHE A 103 18.43 3.94 -0.12
C PHE A 103 17.29 3.43 -1.02
N TRP A 104 16.12 3.14 -0.43
CA TRP A 104 15.03 2.45 -1.09
C TRP A 104 14.12 3.38 -1.88
N GLN A 105 13.75 2.96 -3.07
CA GLN A 105 12.65 3.52 -3.84
C GLN A 105 11.44 2.60 -3.74
N LEU A 106 10.23 3.18 -3.66
CA LEU A 106 8.98 2.45 -3.52
C LEU A 106 8.07 2.78 -4.71
N PHE A 107 7.72 1.77 -5.49
CA PHE A 107 6.74 1.93 -6.57
C PHE A 107 5.42 1.31 -6.14
N PHE A 108 4.47 2.15 -5.79
CA PHE A 108 3.13 1.75 -5.36
C PHE A 108 2.11 1.99 -6.46
N VAL A 109 1.34 0.96 -6.77
CA VAL A 109 0.32 1.00 -7.83
C VAL A 109 -1.03 0.67 -7.24
N ILE A 110 -2.05 1.43 -7.66
CA ILE A 110 -3.43 1.25 -7.25
C ILE A 110 -4.37 1.31 -8.46
N ASN A 111 -5.31 0.38 -8.51
CA ASN A 111 -6.46 0.41 -9.39
C ASN A 111 -7.75 0.42 -8.56
N PRO A 112 -8.39 1.58 -8.34
CA PRO A 112 -9.59 1.67 -7.48
C PRO A 112 -10.89 1.30 -8.21
N VAL A 113 -10.86 1.08 -9.52
CA VAL A 113 -12.07 0.86 -10.32
C VAL A 113 -12.39 -0.62 -10.51
N SER A 114 -13.63 -0.92 -10.89
CA SER A 114 -14.18 -2.26 -11.01
C SER A 114 -13.75 -3.05 -12.26
N HIS A 115 -12.85 -2.49 -13.07
CA HIS A 115 -12.30 -3.14 -14.26
C HIS A 115 -10.77 -3.07 -14.25
N ALA A 116 -10.13 -3.96 -15.00
CA ALA A 116 -8.67 -3.95 -15.12
C ALA A 116 -8.19 -2.70 -15.86
N CYS A 117 -7.04 -2.19 -15.46
CA CYS A 117 -6.38 -1.09 -16.15
C CYS A 117 -4.93 -1.44 -16.51
N SER A 118 -4.32 -0.62 -17.35
CA SER A 118 -2.91 -0.73 -17.71
C SER A 118 -2.20 0.57 -17.42
N ILE A 119 -1.12 0.49 -16.68
CA ILE A 119 -0.25 1.62 -16.35
C ILE A 119 1.02 1.50 -17.17
N ASP A 120 1.35 2.56 -17.88
CA ASP A 120 2.59 2.67 -18.63
C ASP A 120 3.69 3.06 -17.61
N VAL A 121 4.71 2.22 -17.48
CA VAL A 121 5.84 2.46 -16.57
C VAL A 121 7.07 2.97 -17.32
N GLN A 122 6.87 3.52 -18.52
CA GLN A 122 7.93 4.18 -19.25
C GLN A 122 8.46 5.38 -18.44
N GLY A 123 9.72 5.36 -18.09
CA GLY A 123 10.34 6.34 -17.19
C GLY A 123 10.78 5.73 -15.85
N LEU A 124 10.18 4.62 -15.44
CA LEU A 124 10.72 3.88 -14.30
C LEU A 124 12.08 3.29 -14.68
N ASP A 125 13.08 3.44 -13.81
CA ASP A 125 14.39 2.82 -13.99
C ASP A 125 14.30 1.30 -13.87
N LEU A 126 14.19 0.64 -15.02
CA LEU A 126 14.07 -0.82 -15.12
C LEU A 126 15.44 -1.54 -15.11
N GLU A 127 16.55 -0.81 -15.05
CA GLU A 127 17.88 -1.40 -14.82
C GLU A 127 18.05 -1.80 -13.36
N ARG A 128 17.28 -1.18 -12.46
CA ARG A 128 17.20 -1.58 -11.05
C ARG A 128 16.37 -2.86 -10.90
N GLU A 129 16.75 -3.66 -9.91
CA GLU A 129 15.95 -4.83 -9.53
C GLU A 129 14.74 -4.36 -8.71
N TRP A 130 13.54 -4.66 -9.19
CA TRP A 130 12.28 -4.37 -8.52
C TRP A 130 11.68 -5.65 -7.96
N ILE A 131 11.49 -5.71 -6.65
CA ILE A 131 10.91 -6.86 -5.94
C ILE A 131 9.50 -6.51 -5.51
N GLN A 132 8.51 -7.26 -5.99
CA GLN A 132 7.13 -7.10 -5.51
C GLN A 132 7.01 -7.66 -4.09
N VAL A 133 6.63 -6.81 -3.15
CA VAL A 133 6.49 -7.18 -1.72
C VAL A 133 5.04 -7.23 -1.26
N ALA A 134 4.13 -6.57 -1.98
CA ALA A 134 2.71 -6.59 -1.62
C ALA A 134 1.81 -6.63 -2.85
N ASP A 135 0.65 -7.25 -2.67
CA ASP A 135 -0.52 -7.15 -3.53
C ASP A 135 -1.77 -6.87 -2.68
N SER A 136 -2.96 -7.04 -3.24
CA SER A 136 -4.23 -6.77 -2.55
C SER A 136 -4.52 -7.70 -1.37
N GLU A 137 -3.86 -8.85 -1.28
CA GLU A 137 -4.15 -9.92 -0.33
C GLU A 137 -2.93 -10.36 0.48
N ARG A 138 -1.73 -10.17 -0.07
CA ARG A 138 -0.49 -10.70 0.49
C ARG A 138 0.53 -9.59 0.72
N PHE A 139 1.37 -9.80 1.70
CA PHE A 139 2.55 -8.98 1.96
C PHE A 139 3.69 -9.88 2.43
N ASP A 140 4.83 -9.82 1.75
CA ASP A 140 6.08 -10.44 2.18
C ASP A 140 7.26 -9.51 1.85
N ALA A 141 7.95 -9.03 2.87
CA ALA A 141 9.11 -8.14 2.71
C ALA A 141 10.29 -8.79 1.96
N LYS A 142 10.29 -10.12 1.84
CA LYS A 142 11.31 -10.87 1.08
C LYS A 142 10.98 -11.00 -0.40
N GLY A 143 9.78 -10.60 -0.79
CA GLY A 143 9.30 -10.65 -2.16
C GLY A 143 8.21 -11.68 -2.40
N LEU A 144 7.18 -11.28 -3.15
CA LEU A 144 6.07 -12.13 -3.61
C LEU A 144 6.33 -12.74 -4.97
N SER A 145 7.04 -12.03 -5.83
CA SER A 145 7.32 -12.44 -7.20
C SER A 145 8.68 -11.90 -7.64
N SER A 146 9.18 -12.45 -8.74
CA SER A 146 10.41 -11.97 -9.39
C SER A 146 10.27 -10.50 -9.83
N ALA A 147 11.40 -9.87 -10.01
CA ALA A 147 11.56 -8.48 -10.45
C ALA A 147 10.62 -8.09 -11.61
N LEU A 148 10.23 -6.83 -11.63
CA LEU A 148 9.69 -6.21 -12.85
C LEU A 148 10.75 -6.34 -13.95
N THR A 149 10.46 -7.14 -14.96
CA THR A 149 11.38 -7.30 -16.09
C THR A 149 11.14 -6.21 -17.12
N SER A 150 12.20 -5.73 -17.75
CA SER A 150 12.18 -4.69 -18.80
C SER A 150 11.35 -5.05 -20.04
N LEU A 151 10.82 -6.25 -20.10
CA LEU A 151 10.06 -6.75 -21.25
C LEU A 151 8.60 -6.28 -21.30
N GLU A 152 8.03 -5.78 -20.19
CA GLU A 152 6.67 -5.25 -20.16
C GLU A 152 6.68 -3.79 -19.67
N LEU A 153 6.77 -2.85 -20.61
CA LEU A 153 6.58 -1.41 -20.35
C LEU A 153 5.16 -1.05 -19.86
N LYS A 154 4.29 -2.05 -19.74
CA LYS A 154 2.90 -1.89 -19.32
C LYS A 154 2.56 -2.86 -18.21
N LEU A 155 2.29 -2.31 -17.04
CA LEU A 155 1.83 -3.08 -15.90
C LEU A 155 0.30 -3.23 -15.95
N LYS A 156 -0.18 -4.48 -15.99
CA LYS A 156 -1.61 -4.77 -15.93
C LYS A 156 -2.05 -4.92 -14.49
N MET A 157 -3.04 -4.12 -14.08
CA MET A 157 -3.62 -4.16 -12.74
C MET A 157 -5.04 -4.73 -12.81
N PRO A 158 -5.35 -5.76 -12.01
CA PRO A 158 -6.73 -6.24 -11.86
C PRO A 158 -7.67 -5.15 -11.32
N SER A 159 -8.98 -5.41 -11.39
CA SER A 159 -9.97 -4.54 -10.75
C SER A 159 -9.75 -4.46 -9.24
N VAL A 160 -9.99 -3.29 -8.65
CA VAL A 160 -9.94 -3.03 -7.20
C VAL A 160 -8.70 -3.65 -6.55
N SER A 161 -7.53 -3.30 -7.07
CA SER A 161 -6.26 -3.91 -6.67
C SER A 161 -5.19 -2.89 -6.33
N CYS A 162 -4.18 -3.34 -5.62
CA CYS A 162 -2.95 -2.58 -5.39
C CYS A 162 -1.75 -3.52 -5.44
N ALA A 163 -0.57 -2.94 -5.63
CA ALA A 163 0.70 -3.66 -5.53
C ALA A 163 1.82 -2.69 -5.12
N LEU A 164 2.85 -3.22 -4.46
CA LEU A 164 4.03 -2.47 -4.04
C LEU A 164 5.29 -3.23 -4.48
N TRP A 165 6.17 -2.51 -5.13
CA TRP A 165 7.54 -2.92 -5.44
C TRP A 165 8.53 -2.04 -4.69
N ILE A 166 9.65 -2.64 -4.33
CA ILE A 166 10.81 -1.96 -3.74
C ILE A 166 12.05 -2.22 -4.60
N SER A 167 12.93 -1.25 -4.63
CA SER A 167 14.22 -1.34 -5.33
C SER A 167 15.32 -0.61 -4.56
#